data_32ef7d128fe9b4cf5e16e0c29b733c35
#
_entry.id   32ef7d128fe9b4cf5e16e0c29b733c35
#
_cell.length_a   1.000
_cell.length_b   1.000
_cell.length_c   1.000
_cell.angle_alpha   90.00
_cell.angle_beta   90.00
_cell.angle_gamma   90.00
#
_symmetry.space_group_name_H-M   'P 1'
#
loop_
_entity.id
_entity.type
_entity.pdbx_description
1 polymer ?
#
loop_
_entity_poly.entity_id
_entity_poly.type
_entity_poly.pdbx_seq_one_letter_code
_entity_poly.pdbx_strand_id
1 'polypeptide(L)'
;MTDRKFFIFLLFCFSILFISLFYKSFNSPILYFPDYNQLNYFINLDDIDQYLYDDESFDCTEFSNLFVKRFADKGFFSCTAELNLLSNNKSFGHIIVAVYTLDKGLFYVEPQTDMIISDKDLILNTNYCNLVSWSCNWTIKKVSSCFGVSY
;
A
#
# COMPACT_ATOMS: atom_id res chain seq x y z
N MET A 1 -27.10 40.33 -28.25
CA MET A 1 -27.70 40.04 -26.92
C MET A 1 -27.42 38.61 -26.43
N THR A 2 -26.79 37.77 -27.22
CA THR A 2 -26.43 36.38 -26.94
C THR A 2 -25.13 36.24 -26.14
N ASP A 3 -24.15 37.12 -26.31
CA ASP A 3 -22.80 36.96 -25.70
C ASP A 3 -22.77 37.14 -24.19
N ARG A 4 -23.59 38.03 -23.63
CA ARG A 4 -23.63 38.29 -22.19
C ARG A 4 -24.20 37.10 -21.40
N LYS A 5 -25.21 36.42 -21.94
CA LYS A 5 -25.80 35.22 -21.28
C LYS A 5 -24.85 34.02 -21.35
N PHE A 6 -24.15 33.86 -22.47
CA PHE A 6 -23.14 32.83 -22.66
C PHE A 6 -21.96 33.03 -21.69
N PHE A 7 -21.50 34.26 -21.52
CA PHE A 7 -20.40 34.58 -20.59
C PHE A 7 -20.79 34.31 -19.13
N ILE A 8 -22.00 34.65 -18.71
CA ILE A 8 -22.52 34.36 -17.37
C ILE A 8 -22.60 32.85 -17.12
N PHE A 9 -23.07 32.09 -18.12
CA PHE A 9 -23.12 30.62 -18.03
C PHE A 9 -21.72 30.01 -17.88
N LEU A 10 -20.74 30.48 -18.63
CA LEU A 10 -19.34 30.05 -18.54
C LEU A 10 -18.75 30.32 -17.16
N LEU A 11 -18.97 31.51 -16.60
CA LEU A 11 -18.51 31.85 -15.25
C LEU A 11 -19.16 30.95 -14.18
N PHE A 12 -20.45 30.64 -14.36
CA PHE A 12 -21.16 29.73 -13.44
C PHE A 12 -20.60 28.30 -13.50
N CYS A 13 -20.34 27.77 -14.69
CA CYS A 13 -19.70 26.45 -14.86
C CYS A 13 -18.28 26.43 -14.25
N PHE A 14 -17.48 27.47 -14.45
CA PHE A 14 -16.16 27.61 -13.86
C PHE A 14 -16.22 27.65 -12.32
N SER A 15 -17.18 28.37 -11.74
CA SER A 15 -17.34 28.43 -10.29
C SER A 15 -17.71 27.08 -9.68
N ILE A 16 -18.60 26.32 -10.33
CA ILE A 16 -18.96 24.95 -9.88
C ILE A 16 -17.76 24.01 -9.94
N LEU A 17 -17.01 24.07 -11.06
CA LEU A 17 -15.79 23.26 -11.23
C LEU A 17 -14.76 23.60 -10.14
N PHE A 18 -14.54 24.87 -9.87
CA PHE A 18 -13.62 25.36 -8.85
C PHE A 18 -14.04 24.91 -7.45
N ILE A 19 -15.33 25.05 -7.11
CA ILE A 19 -15.89 24.61 -5.83
C ILE A 19 -15.71 23.08 -5.68
N SER A 20 -15.97 22.29 -6.73
CA SER A 20 -15.81 20.84 -6.68
C SER A 20 -14.37 20.39 -6.48
N LEU A 21 -13.41 21.05 -7.13
CA LEU A 21 -11.98 20.80 -6.97
C LEU A 21 -11.50 21.17 -5.56
N PHE A 22 -11.93 22.33 -5.05
CA PHE A 22 -11.62 22.75 -3.67
C PHE A 22 -12.24 21.81 -2.64
N TYR A 23 -13.50 21.43 -2.81
CA TYR A 23 -14.18 20.50 -1.90
C TYR A 23 -13.47 19.15 -1.81
N LYS A 24 -13.00 18.63 -2.96
CA LYS A 24 -12.24 17.37 -3.01
C LYS A 24 -10.87 17.49 -2.33
N SER A 25 -10.21 18.65 -2.46
CA SER A 25 -8.90 18.90 -1.82
C SER A 25 -9.02 19.05 -0.29
N PHE A 26 -10.09 19.65 0.23
CA PHE A 26 -10.28 19.85 1.66
C PHE A 26 -10.80 18.61 2.41
N ASN A 27 -11.40 17.65 1.70
CA ASN A 27 -11.98 16.45 2.28
C ASN A 27 -11.10 15.20 2.09
N SER A 28 -9.83 15.36 1.72
CA SER A 28 -8.89 14.24 1.76
C SER A 28 -8.72 13.80 3.22
N PRO A 29 -8.95 12.53 3.55
CA PRO A 29 -8.80 12.06 4.92
C PRO A 29 -7.35 12.27 5.38
N ILE A 30 -7.18 12.80 6.58
CA ILE A 30 -5.87 12.85 7.22
C ILE A 30 -5.56 11.44 7.69
N LEU A 31 -4.50 10.84 7.15
CA LEU A 31 -4.06 9.51 7.54
C LEU A 31 -3.05 9.60 8.67
N TYR A 32 -3.16 8.69 9.63
CA TYR A 32 -2.31 8.61 10.82
C TYR A 32 -1.45 7.34 10.76
N PHE A 33 -0.31 7.36 11.46
CA PHE A 33 0.45 6.14 11.72
C PHE A 33 -0.25 5.35 12.82
N PRO A 34 -0.50 4.04 12.63
CA PRO A 34 -1.08 3.18 13.66
C PRO A 34 -0.08 2.89 14.78
N ASP A 35 -0.53 2.38 15.91
CA ASP A 35 0.30 1.53 16.76
C ASP A 35 0.29 0.07 16.25
N TYR A 36 1.19 -0.76 16.80
CA TYR A 36 1.30 -2.16 16.37
C TYR A 36 0.03 -2.98 16.63
N ASN A 37 -0.68 -2.69 17.71
CA ASN A 37 -1.92 -3.40 18.02
C ASN A 37 -3.02 -3.08 17.01
N GLN A 38 -3.10 -1.82 16.56
CA GLN A 38 -4.03 -1.40 15.50
C GLN A 38 -3.71 -2.07 14.18
N LEU A 39 -2.43 -2.17 13.80
CA LEU A 39 -2.01 -2.91 12.62
C LEU A 39 -2.42 -4.39 12.71
N ASN A 40 -2.06 -5.05 13.83
CA ASN A 40 -2.39 -6.46 14.04
C ASN A 40 -3.90 -6.71 14.09
N TYR A 41 -4.67 -5.81 14.71
CA TYR A 41 -6.13 -5.88 14.74
C TYR A 41 -6.74 -5.75 13.35
N PHE A 42 -6.22 -4.83 12.52
CA PHE A 42 -6.67 -4.67 11.14
C PHE A 42 -6.45 -5.96 10.34
N ILE A 43 -5.24 -6.52 10.38
CA ILE A 43 -4.87 -7.74 9.65
C ILE A 43 -5.76 -8.92 10.07
N ASN A 44 -6.03 -9.09 11.36
CA ASN A 44 -6.89 -10.18 11.84
C ASN A 44 -8.38 -10.05 11.45
N LEU A 45 -8.82 -8.89 10.98
CA LEU A 45 -10.20 -8.65 10.50
C LEU A 45 -10.31 -8.53 8.99
N ASP A 46 -9.21 -8.39 8.33
CA ASP A 46 -9.12 -8.30 6.89
C ASP A 46 -9.32 -9.70 6.28
N ASP A 47 -9.79 -9.76 5.04
CA ASP A 47 -9.99 -11.00 4.30
C ASP A 47 -9.24 -11.00 2.96
N ILE A 48 -8.21 -10.15 2.83
CA ILE A 48 -7.43 -10.00 1.59
C ILE A 48 -6.69 -11.29 1.26
N ASP A 49 -6.16 -11.99 2.26
CA ASP A 49 -5.49 -13.28 2.14
C ASP A 49 -6.36 -14.40 1.53
N GLN A 50 -7.70 -14.21 1.56
CA GLN A 50 -8.67 -15.18 1.02
C GLN A 50 -8.93 -15.01 -0.49
N TYR A 51 -8.43 -13.92 -1.10
CA TYR A 51 -8.55 -13.73 -2.55
C TYR A 51 -7.64 -14.72 -3.30
N LEU A 52 -8.12 -15.20 -4.44
CA LEU A 52 -7.33 -16.08 -5.30
C LEU A 52 -6.28 -15.27 -6.05
N TYR A 53 -5.04 -15.74 -5.99
CA TYR A 53 -3.95 -15.19 -6.78
C TYR A 53 -4.13 -15.53 -8.27
N ASP A 54 -3.96 -14.54 -9.12
CA ASP A 54 -4.03 -14.68 -10.58
C ASP A 54 -3.02 -13.73 -11.22
N ASP A 55 -2.05 -14.28 -11.94
CA ASP A 55 -0.93 -13.52 -12.55
C ASP A 55 -1.39 -12.43 -13.53
N GLU A 56 -2.59 -12.53 -14.10
CA GLU A 56 -3.09 -11.59 -15.11
C GLU A 56 -4.02 -10.52 -14.52
N SER A 57 -4.72 -10.81 -13.41
CA SER A 57 -5.80 -9.95 -12.91
C SER A 57 -5.71 -9.59 -11.43
N PHE A 58 -5.06 -10.38 -10.60
CA PHE A 58 -4.94 -10.15 -9.16
C PHE A 58 -3.63 -10.72 -8.60
N ASP A 59 -2.53 -10.04 -8.91
CA ASP A 59 -1.18 -10.41 -8.47
C ASP A 59 -0.76 -9.70 -7.16
N CYS A 60 0.51 -9.75 -6.80
CA CYS A 60 1.04 -9.10 -5.59
C CYS A 60 0.81 -7.58 -5.57
N THR A 61 0.66 -6.95 -6.73
CA THR A 61 0.39 -5.52 -6.83
C THR A 61 -1.03 -5.20 -6.39
N GLU A 62 -2.01 -5.96 -6.88
CA GLU A 62 -3.42 -5.81 -6.53
C GLU A 62 -3.67 -6.13 -5.06
N PHE A 63 -3.08 -7.21 -4.52
CA PHE A 63 -3.11 -7.53 -3.09
C PHE A 63 -2.62 -6.35 -2.24
N SER A 64 -1.44 -5.82 -2.57
CA SER A 64 -0.84 -4.72 -1.82
C SER A 64 -1.61 -3.40 -1.96
N ASN A 65 -2.10 -3.07 -3.16
CA ASN A 65 -2.92 -1.89 -3.38
C ASN A 65 -4.27 -1.97 -2.66
N LEU A 66 -4.89 -3.14 -2.62
CA LEU A 66 -6.14 -3.36 -1.90
C LEU A 66 -5.93 -3.19 -0.39
N PHE A 67 -4.84 -3.72 0.16
CA PHE A 67 -4.47 -3.52 1.56
C PHE A 67 -4.29 -2.03 1.87
N VAL A 68 -3.44 -1.33 1.11
CA VAL A 68 -3.19 0.12 1.31
C VAL A 68 -4.49 0.91 1.27
N LYS A 69 -5.37 0.62 0.32
CA LYS A 69 -6.67 1.28 0.21
C LYS A 69 -7.55 1.02 1.44
N ARG A 70 -7.74 -0.24 1.83
CA ARG A 70 -8.59 -0.61 2.99
C ARG A 70 -8.04 -0.06 4.30
N PHE A 71 -6.71 -0.04 4.44
CA PHE A 71 -6.04 0.53 5.61
C PHE A 71 -6.23 2.05 5.67
N ALA A 72 -6.15 2.73 4.53
CA ALA A 72 -6.47 4.15 4.41
C ALA A 72 -7.95 4.45 4.70
N ASP A 73 -8.88 3.59 4.31
CA ASP A 73 -10.31 3.70 4.64
C ASP A 73 -10.57 3.61 6.16
N LYS A 74 -9.63 3.02 6.93
CA LYS A 74 -9.62 3.03 8.41
C LYS A 74 -8.88 4.23 9.01
N GLY A 75 -8.36 5.14 8.19
CA GLY A 75 -7.64 6.34 8.61
C GLY A 75 -6.15 6.12 8.84
N PHE A 76 -5.57 4.99 8.44
CA PHE A 76 -4.16 4.68 8.66
C PHE A 76 -3.32 4.86 7.39
N PHE A 77 -2.09 5.33 7.58
CA PHE A 77 -1.12 5.48 6.52
C PHE A 77 -0.29 4.19 6.33
N SER A 78 -0.19 3.74 5.09
CA SER A 78 0.73 2.71 4.63
C SER A 78 1.11 2.98 3.17
N CYS A 79 2.08 2.27 2.66
CA CYS A 79 2.44 2.32 1.24
C CYS A 79 2.95 0.97 0.76
N THR A 80 3.01 0.79 -0.54
CA THR A 80 3.65 -0.38 -1.14
C THR A 80 5.16 -0.34 -0.95
N ALA A 81 5.77 -1.52 -0.82
CA ALA A 81 7.20 -1.73 -0.84
C ALA A 81 7.55 -2.76 -1.92
N GLU A 82 8.56 -2.45 -2.72
CA GLU A 82 9.08 -3.35 -3.73
C GLU A 82 10.25 -4.15 -3.17
N LEU A 83 10.18 -5.48 -3.31
CA LEU A 83 11.26 -6.42 -3.06
C LEU A 83 11.87 -6.85 -4.39
N ASN A 84 13.18 -6.73 -4.52
CA ASN A 84 13.92 -7.41 -5.58
C ASN A 84 14.37 -8.77 -5.06
N LEU A 85 13.82 -9.82 -5.61
CA LEU A 85 14.04 -11.20 -5.19
C LEU A 85 14.86 -11.96 -6.25
N LEU A 86 15.65 -12.94 -5.79
CA LEU A 86 16.45 -13.82 -6.64
C LEU A 86 16.05 -15.27 -6.41
N SER A 87 15.75 -15.98 -7.51
CA SER A 87 15.54 -17.43 -7.50
C SER A 87 16.22 -18.05 -8.74
N ASN A 88 16.99 -19.09 -8.55
CA ASN A 88 17.68 -19.80 -9.65
C ASN A 88 18.43 -18.86 -10.61
N ASN A 89 19.14 -17.87 -10.07
CA ASN A 89 19.86 -16.82 -10.81
C ASN A 89 18.99 -15.89 -11.67
N LYS A 90 17.67 -15.90 -11.48
CA LYS A 90 16.74 -14.95 -12.10
C LYS A 90 16.23 -13.98 -11.05
N SER A 91 16.29 -12.69 -11.38
CA SER A 91 15.74 -11.63 -10.55
C SER A 91 14.30 -11.33 -10.95
N PHE A 92 13.44 -11.04 -9.98
CA PHE A 92 12.06 -10.62 -10.18
C PHE A 92 11.62 -9.68 -9.05
N GLY A 93 10.61 -8.85 -9.34
CA GLY A 93 9.97 -7.97 -8.37
C GLY A 93 8.86 -8.69 -7.61
N HIS A 94 8.66 -8.31 -6.35
CA HIS A 94 7.50 -8.66 -5.56
C HIS A 94 7.05 -7.43 -4.77
N ILE A 95 5.75 -7.24 -4.63
CA ILE A 95 5.19 -6.06 -3.96
C ILE A 95 4.52 -6.51 -2.66
N ILE A 96 4.89 -5.84 -1.58
CA ILE A 96 4.32 -6.00 -0.24
C ILE A 96 3.91 -4.64 0.30
N VAL A 97 3.41 -4.57 1.53
CA VAL A 97 3.02 -3.30 2.17
C VAL A 97 4.00 -2.92 3.26
N ALA A 98 4.41 -1.66 3.30
CA ALA A 98 5.19 -1.06 4.38
C ALA A 98 4.27 -0.24 5.30
N VAL A 99 4.37 -0.47 6.61
CA VAL A 99 3.62 0.23 7.66
C VAL A 99 4.57 0.70 8.74
N TYR A 100 4.63 2.00 8.99
CA TYR A 100 5.34 2.52 10.16
C TYR A 100 4.39 2.60 11.35
N THR A 101 4.76 1.96 12.48
CA THR A 101 4.00 2.00 13.72
C THR A 101 4.64 2.98 14.72
N LEU A 102 3.81 3.71 15.46
CA LEU A 102 4.28 4.74 16.40
C LEU A 102 5.10 4.17 17.57
N ASP A 103 4.81 2.93 17.96
CA ASP A 103 5.39 2.28 19.15
C ASP A 103 6.53 1.32 18.84
N LYS A 104 6.57 0.71 17.66
CA LYS A 104 7.55 -0.34 17.32
C LYS A 104 8.32 -0.11 16.01
N GLY A 105 8.06 0.98 15.29
CA GLY A 105 8.78 1.33 14.06
C GLY A 105 8.23 0.65 12.81
N LEU A 106 9.12 0.35 11.85
CA LEU A 106 8.74 -0.12 10.51
C LEU A 106 8.48 -1.63 10.49
N PHE A 107 7.36 -1.99 9.86
CA PHE A 107 6.96 -3.35 9.54
C PHE A 107 6.61 -3.47 8.07
N TYR A 108 6.70 -4.69 7.58
CA TYR A 108 6.20 -5.07 6.26
C TYR A 108 5.10 -6.11 6.44
N VAL A 109 4.09 -6.04 5.60
CA VAL A 109 2.97 -6.98 5.58
C VAL A 109 2.95 -7.66 4.23
N GLU A 110 2.89 -9.01 4.26
CA GLU A 110 2.58 -9.80 3.07
C GLU A 110 1.07 -10.03 3.02
N PRO A 111 0.33 -9.30 2.14
CA PRO A 111 -1.14 -9.35 2.17
C PRO A 111 -1.72 -10.69 1.71
N GLN A 112 -0.92 -11.54 1.04
CA GLN A 112 -1.36 -12.87 0.61
C GLN A 112 -1.37 -13.90 1.72
N THR A 113 -0.75 -13.61 2.87
CA THR A 113 -0.59 -14.55 3.98
C THR A 113 -0.82 -13.91 5.35
N ASP A 114 -1.13 -12.62 5.40
CA ASP A 114 -1.29 -11.80 6.61
C ASP A 114 -0.04 -11.79 7.53
N MET A 115 1.11 -12.17 6.99
CA MET A 115 2.35 -12.18 7.76
C MET A 115 2.88 -10.77 7.98
N ILE A 116 3.11 -10.43 9.25
CA ILE A 116 3.78 -9.19 9.66
C ILE A 116 5.26 -9.49 9.86
N ILE A 117 6.11 -8.79 9.12
CA ILE A 117 7.57 -8.96 9.11
C ILE A 117 8.19 -7.69 9.69
N SER A 118 8.99 -7.79 10.74
CA SER A 118 9.71 -6.62 11.23
C SER A 118 10.79 -6.20 10.22
N ASP A 119 11.13 -4.91 10.17
CA ASP A 119 12.23 -4.39 9.35
C ASP A 119 13.55 -5.15 9.63
N LYS A 120 13.81 -5.44 10.90
CA LYS A 120 14.96 -6.22 11.33
C LYS A 120 14.97 -7.65 10.76
N ASP A 121 13.81 -8.32 10.77
CA ASP A 121 13.72 -9.68 10.25
C ASP A 121 13.88 -9.72 8.75
N LEU A 122 13.32 -8.72 8.03
CA LEU A 122 13.48 -8.60 6.59
C LEU A 122 14.95 -8.38 6.18
N ILE A 123 15.72 -7.60 6.95
CA ILE A 123 17.14 -7.36 6.71
C ILE A 123 18.00 -8.61 7.03
N LEU A 124 17.71 -9.28 8.14
CA LEU A 124 18.54 -10.39 8.63
C LEU A 124 18.28 -11.70 7.91
N ASN A 125 17.07 -11.90 7.38
CA ASN A 125 16.71 -13.11 6.66
C ASN A 125 16.86 -12.90 5.16
N THR A 126 17.81 -13.60 4.57
CA THR A 126 18.02 -13.56 3.12
C THR A 126 16.99 -14.38 2.35
N ASN A 127 16.27 -15.31 3.00
CA ASN A 127 15.25 -16.14 2.36
C ASN A 127 13.85 -15.63 2.70
N TYR A 128 13.21 -14.99 1.72
CA TYR A 128 11.87 -14.42 1.85
C TYR A 128 10.80 -15.48 2.11
N CYS A 129 10.90 -16.64 1.47
CA CYS A 129 9.91 -17.72 1.61
C CYS A 129 9.78 -18.22 3.05
N ASN A 130 10.87 -18.22 3.80
CA ASN A 130 10.84 -18.58 5.22
C ASN A 130 10.09 -17.55 6.08
N LEU A 131 10.16 -16.27 5.70
CA LEU A 131 9.46 -15.19 6.42
C LEU A 131 7.95 -15.26 6.24
N VAL A 132 7.48 -15.71 5.08
CA VAL A 132 6.06 -15.76 4.72
C VAL A 132 5.49 -17.18 4.67
N SER A 133 6.25 -18.16 5.17
CA SER A 133 5.86 -19.59 5.23
C SER A 133 5.54 -20.24 3.87
N TRP A 134 6.16 -19.76 2.81
CA TRP A 134 6.01 -20.34 1.47
C TRP A 134 7.05 -21.44 1.20
N SER A 135 6.66 -22.44 0.41
CA SER A 135 7.56 -23.51 -0.08
C SER A 135 8.36 -23.05 -1.29
N CYS A 136 9.24 -22.10 -1.15
CA CYS A 136 10.09 -21.59 -2.22
C CYS A 136 11.50 -21.28 -1.70
N ASN A 137 12.38 -20.77 -2.56
CA ASN A 137 13.73 -20.36 -2.20
C ASN A 137 14.08 -19.01 -2.87
N TRP A 138 13.47 -17.94 -2.36
CA TRP A 138 13.67 -16.58 -2.87
C TRP A 138 14.58 -15.79 -1.92
N THR A 139 15.67 -15.26 -2.47
CA THR A 139 16.62 -14.46 -1.73
C THR A 139 16.33 -12.97 -1.92
N ILE A 140 16.20 -12.22 -0.83
CA ILE A 140 16.02 -10.77 -0.86
C ILE A 140 17.35 -10.11 -1.29
N LYS A 141 17.28 -9.25 -2.29
CA LYS A 141 18.42 -8.47 -2.80
C LYS A 141 18.30 -6.99 -2.50
N LYS A 142 17.11 -6.47 -2.50
CA LYS A 142 16.83 -5.06 -2.27
C LYS A 142 15.40 -4.87 -1.78
N VAL A 143 15.19 -3.89 -0.91
CA VAL A 143 13.88 -3.42 -0.47
C VAL A 143 13.80 -1.93 -0.75
N SER A 144 12.69 -1.46 -1.29
CA SER A 144 12.41 -0.04 -1.52
C SER A 144 11.00 0.28 -1.06
N SER A 145 10.82 1.31 -0.26
CA SER A 145 9.51 1.74 0.21
C SER A 145 9.39 3.27 0.22
N CYS A 146 8.18 3.78 0.43
CA CYS A 146 7.93 5.21 0.58
C CYS A 146 8.62 5.83 1.82
N PHE A 147 9.07 5.02 2.76
CA PHE A 147 9.81 5.48 3.94
C PHE A 147 11.31 5.65 3.69
N GLY A 148 11.76 5.52 2.43
CA GLY A 148 13.14 5.75 2.01
C GLY A 148 14.13 4.68 2.48
N VAL A 149 13.66 3.55 2.97
CA VAL A 149 14.51 2.43 3.36
C VAL A 149 14.87 1.64 2.11
N SER A 150 16.15 1.54 1.79
CA SER A 150 16.67 0.68 0.71
C SER A 150 17.90 -0.06 1.25
N TYR A 151 17.90 -1.36 1.10
CA TYR A 151 18.98 -2.26 1.50
C TYR A 151 19.65 -2.86 0.27
#